data_826faf54763b959790e05dedbed3a25c
#
_entry.id   826faf54763b959790e05dedbed3a25c
#
_cell.length_a   1.000
_cell.length_b   1.000
_cell.length_c   1.000
_cell.angle_alpha   90.00
_cell.angle_beta   90.00
_cell.angle_gamma   90.00
#
_symmetry.space_group_name_H-M   'P 1'
#
loop_
_entity.id
_entity.type
_entity.pdbx_description
1 polymer ?
#
loop_
_entity_poly.entity_id
_entity_poly.type
_entity_poly.pdbx_seq_one_letter_code
_entity_poly.pdbx_strand_id
1 'polypeptide(L)'
;TRLLEFYDGIFAALEEELRKVDFTGPIGIDAFVYRDAAGATKLKPVVEINPRYTMGRVLVELMRQTCQNSFGTFRLMNQVQLRAEGFENFPDYARSLTEKSPLQLEGEPVPRIRSGALCLNDPATSQVCRAVCQGDRQPSG
;
A
#
# COMPACT_ATOMS: atom_id res chain seq x y z
N THR A 1 -20.89 5.87 10.85
CA THR A 1 -20.99 6.87 9.77
C THR A 1 -21.70 6.20 8.58
N ARG A 2 -22.69 6.82 7.96
CA ARG A 2 -23.55 6.26 6.89
C ARG A 2 -22.79 5.51 5.79
N LEU A 3 -21.57 5.95 5.43
CA LEU A 3 -20.76 5.29 4.40
C LEU A 3 -20.23 3.92 4.87
N LEU A 4 -19.81 3.81 6.13
CA LEU A 4 -19.36 2.54 6.70
C LEU A 4 -20.50 1.54 6.79
N GLU A 5 -21.64 1.93 7.32
CA GLU A 5 -22.86 1.09 7.39
C GLU A 5 -23.30 0.60 6.01
N PHE A 6 -23.18 1.47 5.00
CA PHE A 6 -23.48 1.10 3.62
C PHE A 6 -22.51 0.01 3.10
N TYR A 7 -21.21 0.15 3.36
CA TYR A 7 -20.22 -0.85 2.96
C TYR A 7 -20.30 -2.13 3.78
N ASP A 8 -20.75 -2.09 5.04
CA ASP A 8 -20.98 -3.29 5.84
C ASP A 8 -22.01 -4.22 5.17
N GLY A 9 -23.07 -3.67 4.57
CA GLY A 9 -24.04 -4.43 3.77
C GLY A 9 -23.42 -5.05 2.50
N ILE A 10 -22.57 -4.32 1.80
CA ILE A 10 -21.84 -4.83 0.62
C ILE A 10 -20.88 -5.95 1.01
N PHE A 11 -20.15 -5.78 2.09
CA PHE A 11 -19.20 -6.79 2.58
C PHE A 11 -19.92 -8.08 3.00
N ALA A 12 -21.04 -7.97 3.71
CA ALA A 12 -21.86 -9.13 4.10
C ALA A 12 -22.37 -9.92 2.89
N ALA A 13 -22.91 -9.23 1.88
CA ALA A 13 -23.37 -9.87 0.65
C ALA A 13 -22.23 -10.53 -0.12
N LEU A 14 -21.07 -9.86 -0.22
CA LEU A 14 -19.89 -10.39 -0.89
C LEU A 14 -19.33 -11.61 -0.16
N GLU A 15 -19.29 -11.59 1.17
CA GLU A 15 -18.85 -12.73 1.98
C GLU A 15 -19.72 -13.98 1.72
N GLU A 16 -21.02 -13.80 1.60
CA GLU A 16 -21.94 -14.90 1.27
C GLU A 16 -21.62 -15.51 -0.11
N GLU A 17 -21.39 -14.68 -1.14
CA GLU A 17 -21.06 -15.16 -2.48
C GLU A 17 -19.69 -15.86 -2.53
N LEU A 18 -18.71 -15.34 -1.79
CA LEU A 18 -17.37 -15.93 -1.75
C LEU A 18 -17.33 -17.27 -1.01
N ARG A 19 -18.18 -17.45 0.02
CA ARG A 19 -18.34 -18.74 0.68
C ARG A 19 -18.89 -19.83 -0.26
N LYS A 20 -19.78 -19.47 -1.21
CA LYS A 20 -20.31 -20.41 -2.19
C LYS A 20 -19.24 -21.01 -3.12
N VAL A 21 -18.15 -20.29 -3.32
CA VAL A 21 -16.99 -20.72 -4.14
C VAL A 21 -15.78 -21.12 -3.30
N ASP A 22 -15.96 -21.30 -1.99
CA ASP A 22 -14.94 -21.72 -1.03
C ASP A 22 -13.69 -20.80 -1.01
N PHE A 23 -13.91 -19.50 -1.29
CA PHE A 23 -12.82 -18.52 -1.29
C PHE A 23 -12.51 -18.05 0.13
N THR A 24 -11.23 -18.12 0.50
CA THR A 24 -10.70 -17.53 1.72
C THR A 24 -9.50 -16.65 1.39
N GLY A 25 -9.52 -15.39 1.82
CA GLY A 25 -8.40 -14.49 1.56
C GLY A 25 -8.80 -13.01 1.55
N PRO A 26 -7.82 -12.13 1.32
CA PRO A 26 -8.06 -10.71 1.22
C PRO A 26 -8.75 -10.35 -0.09
N ILE A 27 -9.62 -9.33 0.00
CA ILE A 27 -10.34 -8.78 -1.15
C ILE A 27 -10.14 -7.28 -1.16
N GLY A 28 -9.94 -6.72 -2.35
CA GLY A 28 -10.06 -5.28 -2.60
C GLY A 28 -11.33 -4.99 -3.38
N ILE A 29 -12.02 -3.91 -3.02
CA ILE A 29 -13.15 -3.38 -3.77
C ILE A 29 -12.78 -1.98 -4.25
N ASP A 30 -12.79 -1.79 -5.57
CA ASP A 30 -12.57 -0.49 -6.17
C ASP A 30 -13.90 0.25 -6.29
N ALA A 31 -13.90 1.51 -5.88
CA ALA A 31 -15.03 2.41 -5.94
C ALA A 31 -14.59 3.80 -6.39
N PHE A 32 -15.48 4.57 -6.98
CA PHE A 32 -15.20 5.97 -7.28
C PHE A 32 -16.41 6.89 -7.09
N VAL A 33 -16.10 8.15 -6.86
CA VAL A 33 -17.06 9.24 -6.83
C VAL A 33 -17.02 9.97 -8.16
N TYR A 34 -18.18 10.27 -8.74
CA TYR A 34 -18.29 10.98 -10.02
C TYR A 34 -19.38 12.03 -9.96
N ARG A 35 -19.40 12.92 -10.94
CA ARG A 35 -20.52 13.86 -11.17
C ARG A 35 -21.35 13.35 -12.33
N ASP A 36 -22.67 13.29 -12.11
CA ASP A 36 -23.61 12.96 -13.19
C ASP A 36 -23.83 14.15 -14.14
N ALA A 37 -24.62 13.95 -15.19
CA ALA A 37 -24.91 14.97 -16.20
C ALA A 37 -25.62 16.22 -15.61
N ALA A 38 -26.27 16.09 -14.47
CA ALA A 38 -26.89 17.20 -13.74
C ALA A 38 -25.92 17.90 -12.76
N GLY A 39 -24.64 17.45 -12.69
CA GLY A 39 -23.62 17.98 -11.80
C GLY A 39 -23.70 17.44 -10.37
N ALA A 40 -24.59 16.53 -10.07
CA ALA A 40 -24.73 15.94 -8.74
C ALA A 40 -23.62 14.91 -8.48
N THR A 41 -23.06 14.97 -7.27
CA THR A 41 -22.05 14.00 -6.82
C THR A 41 -22.69 12.64 -6.53
N LYS A 42 -22.19 11.59 -7.17
CA LYS A 42 -22.64 10.21 -7.04
C LYS A 42 -21.48 9.29 -6.64
N LEU A 43 -21.80 8.20 -5.98
CA LEU A 43 -20.87 7.12 -5.66
C LEU A 43 -21.19 5.92 -6.54
N LYS A 44 -20.18 5.36 -7.23
CA LYS A 44 -20.19 4.00 -7.75
C LYS A 44 -19.50 3.10 -6.71
N PRO A 45 -20.25 2.37 -5.89
CA PRO A 45 -19.70 1.71 -4.70
C PRO A 45 -18.89 0.45 -5.01
N VAL A 46 -19.16 -0.18 -6.14
CA VAL A 46 -18.43 -1.35 -6.62
C VAL A 46 -18.19 -1.18 -8.11
N VAL A 47 -16.94 -1.11 -8.49
CA VAL A 47 -16.46 -1.05 -9.88
C VAL A 47 -15.82 -2.37 -10.24
N GLU A 48 -14.95 -2.84 -9.36
CA GLU A 48 -14.20 -4.08 -9.51
C GLU A 48 -14.03 -4.74 -8.15
N ILE A 49 -14.06 -6.06 -8.14
CA ILE A 49 -13.77 -6.89 -6.97
C ILE A 49 -12.48 -7.65 -7.26
N ASN A 50 -11.48 -7.46 -6.42
CA ASN A 50 -10.15 -8.04 -6.55
C ASN A 50 -9.92 -9.08 -5.44
N PRO A 51 -10.24 -10.38 -5.64
CA PRO A 51 -10.05 -11.44 -4.64
C PRO A 51 -8.56 -11.85 -4.58
N ARG A 52 -7.72 -10.95 -4.13
CA ARG A 52 -6.27 -11.09 -4.04
C ARG A 52 -5.68 -10.06 -3.11
N TYR A 53 -4.41 -10.22 -2.75
CA TYR A 53 -3.66 -9.14 -2.12
C TYR A 53 -3.56 -7.94 -3.07
N THR A 54 -4.12 -6.82 -2.64
CA THR A 54 -3.98 -5.53 -3.33
C THR A 54 -2.79 -4.76 -2.75
N MET A 55 -2.31 -3.76 -3.49
CA MET A 55 -1.24 -2.89 -2.97
C MET A 55 -1.66 -2.14 -1.70
N GLY A 56 -2.93 -1.75 -1.60
CA GLY A 56 -3.48 -1.14 -0.40
C GLY A 56 -3.39 -2.09 0.82
N ARG A 57 -3.67 -3.38 0.64
CA ARG A 57 -3.53 -4.36 1.71
C ARG A 57 -2.09 -4.54 2.15
N VAL A 58 -1.13 -4.59 1.20
CA VAL A 58 0.29 -4.65 1.53
C VAL A 58 0.71 -3.44 2.37
N LEU A 59 0.25 -2.24 2.01
CA LEU A 59 0.52 -1.02 2.78
C LEU A 59 -0.06 -1.08 4.19
N VAL A 60 -1.29 -1.55 4.35
CA VAL A 60 -1.92 -1.71 5.67
C VAL A 60 -1.11 -2.68 6.55
N GLU A 61 -0.67 -3.81 6.00
CA GLU A 61 0.16 -4.76 6.76
C GLU A 61 1.53 -4.17 7.13
N LEU A 62 2.15 -3.41 6.22
CA LEU A 62 3.39 -2.69 6.54
C LEU A 62 3.18 -1.65 7.65
N MET A 63 2.10 -0.88 7.59
CA MET A 63 1.78 0.10 8.64
C MET A 63 1.62 -0.55 10.02
N ARG A 64 1.14 -1.79 10.09
CA ARG A 64 1.06 -2.56 11.34
C ARG A 64 2.43 -2.91 11.91
N GLN A 65 3.46 -2.97 11.06
CA GLN A 65 4.84 -3.25 11.46
C GLN A 65 5.63 -1.97 11.77
N THR A 66 5.02 -0.80 11.66
CA THR A 66 5.67 0.48 11.95
C THR A 66 5.36 0.97 13.36
N CYS A 67 6.20 1.85 13.91
CA CYS A 67 5.94 2.52 15.17
C CYS A 67 4.69 3.40 15.07
N GLN A 68 4.03 3.64 16.21
CA GLN A 68 2.87 4.53 16.26
C GLN A 68 3.26 5.94 15.81
N ASN A 69 2.32 6.62 15.12
CA ASN A 69 2.50 7.97 14.58
C ASN A 69 3.58 8.12 13.48
N SER A 70 4.11 7.02 12.98
CA SER A 70 4.97 7.03 11.80
C SER A 70 4.15 7.20 10.53
N PHE A 71 4.77 7.80 9.52
CA PHE A 71 4.22 7.83 8.16
C PHE A 71 5.27 7.34 7.17
N GLY A 72 4.82 6.83 6.04
CA GLY A 72 5.74 6.33 5.01
C GLY A 72 5.27 6.71 3.61
N THR A 73 6.20 6.71 2.69
CA THR A 73 5.92 6.87 1.26
C THR A 73 6.15 5.54 0.55
N PHE A 74 5.13 5.06 -0.12
CA PHE A 74 5.24 3.91 -1.00
C PHE A 74 5.55 4.38 -2.42
N ARG A 75 6.59 3.83 -3.02
CA ARG A 75 7.01 4.16 -4.39
C ARG A 75 7.00 2.91 -5.25
N LEU A 76 6.43 3.04 -6.44
CA LEU A 76 6.62 2.10 -7.54
C LEU A 76 7.66 2.70 -8.46
N MET A 77 8.74 1.97 -8.73
CA MET A 77 9.83 2.38 -9.59
C MET A 77 9.90 1.45 -10.79
N ASN A 78 9.63 1.97 -11.98
CA ASN A 78 9.85 1.26 -13.23
C ASN A 78 11.21 1.63 -13.85
N GLN A 79 11.60 0.97 -14.94
CA GLN A 79 12.89 1.19 -15.61
C GLN A 79 13.08 2.63 -16.11
N VAL A 80 12.01 3.29 -16.56
CA VAL A 80 12.10 4.69 -17.06
C VAL A 80 12.38 5.63 -15.89
N GLN A 81 11.65 5.47 -14.79
CA GLN A 81 11.85 6.26 -13.58
C GLN A 81 13.23 6.00 -12.95
N LEU A 82 13.68 4.73 -12.95
CA LEU A 82 14.98 4.33 -12.47
C LEU A 82 16.11 5.08 -13.19
N ARG A 83 16.06 5.10 -14.52
CA ARG A 83 17.04 5.82 -15.36
C ARG A 83 16.99 7.33 -15.16
N ALA A 84 15.80 7.88 -14.96
CA ALA A 84 15.63 9.30 -14.66
C ALA A 84 16.26 9.70 -13.29
N GLU A 85 16.36 8.76 -12.36
CA GLU A 85 17.06 8.94 -11.07
C GLU A 85 18.58 8.63 -11.16
N GLY A 86 19.10 8.27 -12.34
CA GLY A 86 20.52 8.05 -12.58
C GLY A 86 21.01 6.63 -12.28
N PHE A 87 20.12 5.66 -12.17
CA PHE A 87 20.47 4.26 -11.94
C PHE A 87 20.27 3.41 -13.21
N GLU A 88 21.16 2.46 -13.43
CA GLU A 88 21.06 1.52 -14.57
C GLU A 88 20.24 0.28 -14.24
N ASN A 89 20.24 -0.15 -12.97
CA ASN A 89 19.57 -1.36 -12.51
C ASN A 89 18.98 -1.20 -11.12
N PHE A 90 18.00 -2.03 -10.78
CA PHE A 90 17.34 -2.00 -9.48
C PHE A 90 18.23 -2.41 -8.29
N PRO A 91 19.18 -3.36 -8.41
CA PRO A 91 20.11 -3.66 -7.32
C PRO A 91 20.92 -2.45 -6.85
N ASP A 92 21.44 -1.63 -7.75
CA ASP A 92 22.19 -0.43 -7.40
C ASP A 92 21.30 0.65 -6.76
N TYR A 93 20.09 0.82 -7.28
CA TYR A 93 19.08 1.68 -6.66
C TYR A 93 18.75 1.22 -5.24
N ALA A 94 18.47 -0.06 -5.03
CA ALA A 94 18.12 -0.63 -3.73
C ALA A 94 19.27 -0.48 -2.72
N ARG A 95 20.52 -0.69 -3.16
CA ARG A 95 21.72 -0.47 -2.34
C ARG A 95 21.81 0.99 -1.92
N SER A 96 21.74 1.92 -2.87
CA SER A 96 21.76 3.36 -2.59
C SER A 96 20.64 3.79 -1.64
N LEU A 97 19.46 3.22 -1.79
CA LEU A 97 18.32 3.49 -0.92
C LEU A 97 18.59 3.05 0.53
N THR A 98 19.13 1.83 0.71
CA THR A 98 19.48 1.28 2.02
C THR A 98 20.64 2.04 2.68
N GLU A 99 21.63 2.46 1.91
CA GLU A 99 22.76 3.25 2.41
C GLU A 99 22.34 4.65 2.87
N LYS A 100 21.47 5.32 2.10
CA LYS A 100 20.96 6.66 2.42
C LYS A 100 19.93 6.67 3.55
N SER A 101 19.19 5.60 3.68
CA SER A 101 18.09 5.48 4.64
C SER A 101 18.08 4.09 5.26
N PRO A 102 19.08 3.76 6.11
CA PRO A 102 19.15 2.45 6.74
C PRO A 102 17.93 2.17 7.62
N LEU A 103 17.47 0.93 7.58
CA LEU A 103 16.31 0.50 8.34
C LEU A 103 16.63 0.54 9.85
N GLN A 104 15.82 1.24 10.61
CA GLN A 104 15.89 1.31 12.07
C GLN A 104 14.67 0.64 12.68
N LEU A 105 14.94 -0.25 13.63
CA LEU A 105 13.91 -0.97 14.37
C LEU A 105 13.90 -0.51 15.82
N GLU A 106 12.72 -0.49 16.43
CA GLU A 106 12.50 -0.09 17.82
C GLU A 106 11.47 -0.98 18.49
N GLY A 107 11.64 -1.22 19.79
CA GLY A 107 10.71 -1.95 20.64
C GLY A 107 11.07 -3.42 20.86
N GLU A 108 10.64 -3.97 21.99
CA GLU A 108 10.75 -5.36 22.39
C GLU A 108 9.39 -5.84 22.92
N PRO A 109 9.05 -7.12 22.83
CA PRO A 109 9.78 -8.25 22.21
C PRO A 109 9.62 -8.31 20.68
N VAL A 110 8.76 -7.50 20.08
CA VAL A 110 8.50 -7.46 18.63
C VAL A 110 8.95 -6.10 18.11
N PRO A 111 10.12 -6.05 17.44
CA PRO A 111 10.63 -4.79 16.91
C PRO A 111 9.73 -4.26 15.77
N ARG A 112 9.54 -2.95 15.75
CA ARG A 112 8.77 -2.23 14.74
C ARG A 112 9.67 -1.28 13.95
N ILE A 113 9.30 -1.03 12.71
CA ILE A 113 10.02 -0.09 11.86
C ILE A 113 9.79 1.33 12.37
N ARG A 114 10.87 1.98 12.79
CA ARG A 114 10.89 3.39 13.18
C ARG A 114 11.14 4.30 12.00
N SER A 115 12.18 4.01 11.23
CA SER A 115 12.57 4.80 10.06
C SER A 115 13.40 3.97 9.09
N GLY A 116 13.66 4.51 7.91
CA GLY A 116 14.48 3.90 6.88
C GLY A 116 13.71 3.49 5.64
N ALA A 117 14.40 2.84 4.73
CA ALA A 117 13.87 2.39 3.45
C ALA A 117 13.95 0.88 3.32
N LEU A 118 12.94 0.29 2.70
CA LEU A 118 12.81 -1.14 2.49
C LEU A 118 12.31 -1.42 1.08
N CYS A 119 13.00 -2.28 0.34
CA CYS A 119 12.48 -2.87 -0.89
C CYS A 119 11.57 -4.06 -0.55
N LEU A 120 10.37 -4.09 -1.14
CA LEU A 120 9.36 -5.12 -0.88
C LEU A 120 9.43 -6.31 -1.82
N ASN A 121 10.29 -6.27 -2.80
CA ASN A 121 10.55 -7.36 -3.75
C ASN A 121 12.05 -7.43 -4.03
N ASP A 122 12.49 -8.57 -4.53
CA ASP A 122 13.89 -8.76 -4.89
C ASP A 122 14.30 -7.87 -6.08
N PRO A 123 15.18 -6.88 -5.87
CA PRO A 123 15.60 -5.98 -6.94
C PRO A 123 16.33 -6.68 -8.10
N ALA A 124 16.96 -7.84 -7.85
CA ALA A 124 17.75 -8.55 -8.86
C ALA A 124 16.89 -9.21 -9.93
N THR A 125 15.66 -9.61 -9.58
CA THR A 125 14.78 -10.37 -10.47
C THR A 125 13.55 -9.59 -10.93
N SER A 126 13.39 -8.36 -10.45
CA SER A 126 12.17 -7.57 -10.65
C SER A 126 12.24 -6.64 -11.85
N GLN A 127 11.13 -6.50 -12.56
CA GLN A 127 10.94 -5.48 -13.60
C GLN A 127 10.44 -4.13 -13.02
N VAL A 128 9.93 -4.15 -11.80
CA VAL A 128 9.47 -2.99 -11.04
C VAL A 128 9.93 -3.15 -9.59
N CYS A 129 10.64 -2.18 -9.07
CA CYS A 129 11.00 -2.16 -7.65
C CYS A 129 9.92 -1.45 -6.86
N ARG A 130 9.58 -2.01 -5.69
CA ARG A 130 8.66 -1.42 -4.72
C ARG A 130 9.44 -1.08 -3.46
N ALA A 131 9.45 0.18 -3.11
CA ALA A 131 10.16 0.66 -1.94
C ALA A 131 9.24 1.43 -1.01
N VAL A 132 9.46 1.29 0.29
CA VAL A 132 8.82 2.09 1.33
C VAL A 132 9.90 2.88 2.03
N CYS A 133 9.74 4.20 2.05
CA CYS A 133 10.56 5.10 2.84
C CYS A 133 9.70 5.62 3.98
N GLN A 134 10.19 5.51 5.20
CA GLN A 134 9.52 6.01 6.38
C GLN A 134 10.41 7.05 7.06
N GLY A 135 9.82 8.13 7.51
CA GLY A 135 10.48 9.18 8.27
C GLY A 135 9.63 9.62 9.45
N ASP A 136 10.24 10.23 10.44
CA ASP A 136 9.51 10.86 11.52
C ASP A 136 8.72 12.06 10.98
N ARG A 137 7.49 12.24 11.47
CA ARG A 137 6.78 13.50 11.26
C ARG A 137 7.65 14.61 11.86
N GLN A 138 8.11 15.53 11.03
CA GLN A 138 8.54 16.81 11.58
C GLN A 138 7.32 17.46 12.24
N PRO A 139 7.41 17.91 13.50
CA PRO A 139 6.35 18.71 14.07
C PRO A 139 6.16 19.92 13.17
N SER A 140 4.97 20.04 12.59
CA SER A 140 4.54 21.27 11.91
C SER A 140 4.62 22.39 12.91
N GLY A 141 5.62 23.29 12.74
CA GLY A 141 5.73 24.53 13.46
C GLY A 141 4.56 25.46 13.14
#